data_c67389a578519863a6630c290851ff1b
#
_entry.id   c67389a578519863a6630c290851ff1b
#
_cell.length_a   1.000
_cell.length_b   1.000
_cell.length_c   1.000
_cell.angle_alpha   90.00
_cell.angle_beta   90.00
_cell.angle_gamma   90.00
#
_symmetry.space_group_name_H-M   'P 1'
#
loop_
_entity.id
_entity.type
_entity.pdbx_description
1 polymer ?
#
loop_
_entity_poly.entity_id
_entity_poly.type
_entity_poly.pdbx_seq_one_letter_code
_entity_poly.pdbx_strand_id
1 'polypeptide(L)'
;MSGGKIWVVTGASRGIGAAIARVAAAAGHRVALIARSERVMSLAEELGEAAIGFQCNIGDPESVATTIEAIKHHYGHIDTLVNNAGVHRGGKVHRLTDEAWHEVLQVNLTGAMNMTRAALPNMAAGSAVVNVGAVVGFRGFPGDAAYASSKAGLSGLTKALAIELAPKSITANLVVPGLVMTEMTSELSEVALEKMTQQIPLRRFAEDKEIAEVVYWVAQSRYMTGACVPVDGGLLSSFGVV
;
A
#
# COMPACT_ATOMS: atom_id res chain seq x y z
N MET A 1 -27.99 -11.40 3.87
CA MET A 1 -26.52 -11.43 3.81
C MET A 1 -26.11 -10.01 3.41
N SER A 2 -25.40 -9.28 4.28
CA SER A 2 -24.90 -7.95 3.94
C SER A 2 -23.95 -8.12 2.75
N GLY A 3 -24.23 -7.44 1.64
CA GLY A 3 -23.37 -7.46 0.46
C GLY A 3 -21.93 -7.17 0.87
N GLY A 4 -20.93 -7.83 0.23
CA GLY A 4 -19.51 -7.64 0.52
C GLY A 4 -19.11 -6.16 0.36
N LYS A 5 -18.17 -5.69 1.17
CA LYS A 5 -17.63 -4.33 1.11
C LYS A 5 -16.88 -4.08 -0.21
N ILE A 6 -16.82 -2.82 -0.63
CA ILE A 6 -16.07 -2.38 -1.80
C ILE A 6 -14.67 -1.95 -1.37
N TRP A 7 -13.67 -2.67 -1.86
CA TRP A 7 -12.25 -2.37 -1.66
C TRP A 7 -11.63 -1.75 -2.91
N VAL A 8 -10.85 -0.71 -2.74
CA VAL A 8 -10.02 -0.12 -3.81
C VAL A 8 -8.56 -0.35 -3.43
N VAL A 9 -7.82 -1.10 -4.24
CA VAL A 9 -6.42 -1.47 -3.95
C VAL A 9 -5.52 -0.94 -5.05
N THR A 10 -4.60 -0.03 -4.71
CA THR A 10 -3.61 0.49 -5.64
C THR A 10 -2.36 -0.39 -5.67
N GLY A 11 -1.68 -0.46 -6.84
CA GLY A 11 -0.53 -1.34 -7.02
C GLY A 11 -0.90 -2.82 -7.00
N ALA A 12 -2.12 -3.16 -7.43
CA ALA A 12 -2.69 -4.50 -7.31
C ALA A 12 -2.19 -5.51 -8.34
N SER A 13 -1.32 -5.12 -9.29
CA SER A 13 -0.89 -6.02 -10.37
C SER A 13 0.05 -7.15 -9.93
N ARG A 14 0.67 -7.07 -8.74
CA ARG A 14 1.61 -8.06 -8.20
C ARG A 14 1.90 -7.84 -6.70
N GLY A 15 2.64 -8.79 -6.10
CA GLY A 15 3.17 -8.69 -4.74
C GLY A 15 2.10 -8.39 -3.69
N ILE A 16 2.42 -7.54 -2.74
CA ILE A 16 1.55 -7.20 -1.60
C ILE A 16 0.16 -6.74 -2.07
N GLY A 17 0.08 -5.88 -3.10
CA GLY A 17 -1.22 -5.39 -3.59
C GLY A 17 -2.11 -6.48 -4.16
N ALA A 18 -1.54 -7.42 -4.92
CA ALA A 18 -2.28 -8.58 -5.43
C ALA A 18 -2.70 -9.53 -4.29
N ALA A 19 -1.83 -9.74 -3.30
CA ALA A 19 -2.16 -10.54 -2.12
C ALA A 19 -3.31 -9.91 -1.30
N ILE A 20 -3.31 -8.58 -1.10
CA ILE A 20 -4.41 -7.86 -0.44
C ILE A 20 -5.72 -8.06 -1.20
N ALA A 21 -5.69 -7.95 -2.52
CA ALA A 21 -6.86 -8.15 -3.36
C ALA A 21 -7.44 -9.56 -3.22
N ARG A 22 -6.58 -10.59 -3.23
CA ARG A 22 -6.98 -11.99 -3.04
C ARG A 22 -7.58 -12.23 -1.65
N VAL A 23 -6.98 -11.68 -0.60
CA VAL A 23 -7.49 -11.80 0.78
C VAL A 23 -8.87 -11.14 0.89
N ALA A 24 -9.05 -9.94 0.33
CA ALA A 24 -10.34 -9.25 0.35
C ALA A 24 -11.42 -10.01 -0.45
N ALA A 25 -11.09 -10.49 -1.65
CA ALA A 25 -12.00 -11.27 -2.48
C ALA A 25 -12.41 -12.59 -1.81
N ALA A 26 -11.44 -13.33 -1.23
CA ALA A 26 -11.70 -14.57 -0.48
C ALA A 26 -12.59 -14.35 0.75
N ALA A 27 -12.56 -13.14 1.34
CA ALA A 27 -13.45 -12.74 2.44
C ALA A 27 -14.85 -12.30 1.96
N GLY A 28 -15.18 -12.44 0.68
CA GLY A 28 -16.48 -12.11 0.10
C GLY A 28 -16.65 -10.61 -0.23
N HIS A 29 -15.58 -9.86 -0.33
CA HIS A 29 -15.60 -8.45 -0.74
C HIS A 29 -15.43 -8.30 -2.25
N ARG A 30 -15.87 -7.16 -2.81
CA ARG A 30 -15.62 -6.77 -4.20
C ARG A 30 -14.43 -5.83 -4.25
N VAL A 31 -13.56 -6.00 -5.24
CA VAL A 31 -12.29 -5.29 -5.29
C VAL A 31 -12.11 -4.56 -6.62
N ALA A 32 -11.93 -3.25 -6.55
CA ALA A 32 -11.39 -2.45 -7.65
C ALA A 32 -9.86 -2.49 -7.60
N LEU A 33 -9.27 -3.14 -8.59
CA LEU A 33 -7.83 -3.32 -8.72
C LEU A 33 -7.25 -2.19 -9.55
N ILE A 34 -6.27 -1.46 -9.00
CA ILE A 34 -5.66 -0.32 -9.67
C ILE A 34 -4.17 -0.56 -9.89
N ALA A 35 -3.70 -0.44 -11.14
CA ALA A 35 -2.28 -0.42 -11.48
C ALA A 35 -2.03 0.33 -12.79
N ARG A 36 -0.75 0.67 -13.07
CA ARG A 36 -0.35 1.26 -14.35
C ARG A 36 -0.29 0.24 -15.48
N SER A 37 0.02 -1.01 -15.16
CA SER A 37 0.19 -2.09 -16.14
C SER A 37 -1.09 -2.86 -16.38
N GLU A 38 -1.25 -3.38 -17.59
CA GLU A 38 -2.36 -4.24 -17.99
C GLU A 38 -2.44 -5.56 -17.20
N ARG A 39 -1.36 -5.96 -16.52
CA ARG A 39 -1.37 -7.15 -15.63
C ARG A 39 -2.48 -7.11 -14.59
N VAL A 40 -3.01 -5.94 -14.26
CA VAL A 40 -4.15 -5.79 -13.35
C VAL A 40 -5.41 -6.47 -13.91
N MET A 41 -5.57 -6.54 -15.22
CA MET A 41 -6.70 -7.22 -15.88
C MET A 41 -6.63 -8.73 -15.69
N SER A 42 -5.42 -9.32 -15.80
CA SER A 42 -5.23 -10.76 -15.57
C SER A 42 -5.59 -11.17 -14.14
N LEU A 43 -5.27 -10.32 -13.15
CA LEU A 43 -5.71 -10.58 -11.77
C LEU A 43 -7.23 -10.42 -11.61
N ALA A 44 -7.84 -9.48 -12.31
CA ALA A 44 -9.30 -9.33 -12.30
C ALA A 44 -9.98 -10.57 -12.89
N GLU A 45 -9.47 -11.11 -13.99
CA GLU A 45 -9.93 -12.37 -14.60
C GLU A 45 -9.78 -13.56 -13.64
N GLU A 46 -8.64 -13.67 -12.95
CA GLU A 46 -8.39 -14.70 -11.92
C GLU A 46 -9.45 -14.66 -10.79
N LEU A 47 -9.77 -13.45 -10.32
CA LEU A 47 -10.72 -13.23 -9.22
C LEU A 47 -12.20 -13.25 -9.66
N GLY A 48 -12.46 -13.23 -10.97
CA GLY A 48 -13.79 -13.31 -11.55
C GLY A 48 -14.72 -12.16 -11.11
N GLU A 49 -15.95 -12.47 -10.79
CA GLU A 49 -16.98 -11.47 -10.42
C GLU A 49 -16.63 -10.65 -9.16
N ALA A 50 -15.65 -11.10 -8.36
CA ALA A 50 -15.23 -10.39 -7.17
C ALA A 50 -14.36 -9.15 -7.48
N ALA A 51 -13.83 -9.00 -8.70
CA ALA A 51 -12.88 -7.93 -8.98
C ALA A 51 -13.04 -7.30 -10.37
N ILE A 52 -12.67 -6.03 -10.47
CA ILE A 52 -12.53 -5.31 -11.75
C ILE A 52 -11.18 -4.59 -11.75
N GLY A 53 -10.46 -4.70 -12.88
CA GLY A 53 -9.21 -4.02 -13.12
C GLY A 53 -9.40 -2.63 -13.70
N PHE A 54 -8.60 -1.67 -13.23
CA PHE A 54 -8.52 -0.31 -13.75
C PHE A 54 -7.07 0.07 -13.99
N GLN A 55 -6.76 0.47 -15.22
CA GLN A 55 -5.44 1.01 -15.52
C GLN A 55 -5.41 2.50 -15.15
N CYS A 56 -4.52 2.88 -14.21
CA CYS A 56 -4.45 4.23 -13.69
C CYS A 56 -3.03 4.59 -13.25
N ASN A 57 -2.59 5.79 -13.62
CA ASN A 57 -1.41 6.41 -13.03
C ASN A 57 -1.84 7.26 -11.81
N ILE A 58 -1.62 6.76 -10.60
CA ILE A 58 -2.02 7.47 -9.38
C ILE A 58 -1.25 8.78 -9.13
N GLY A 59 -0.09 8.96 -9.77
CA GLY A 59 0.66 10.22 -9.77
C GLY A 59 -0.03 11.33 -10.58
N ASP A 60 -0.98 10.99 -11.44
CA ASP A 60 -1.74 11.92 -12.26
C ASP A 60 -3.15 12.13 -11.68
N PRO A 61 -3.49 13.36 -11.21
CA PRO A 61 -4.80 13.64 -10.63
C PRO A 61 -5.99 13.41 -11.57
N GLU A 62 -5.82 13.66 -12.89
CA GLU A 62 -6.89 13.48 -13.87
C GLU A 62 -7.18 11.99 -14.11
N SER A 63 -6.11 11.18 -14.22
CA SER A 63 -6.23 9.73 -14.31
C SER A 63 -6.92 9.15 -13.07
N VAL A 64 -6.59 9.66 -11.87
CA VAL A 64 -7.23 9.27 -10.62
C VAL A 64 -8.70 9.64 -10.59
N ALA A 65 -9.06 10.88 -10.95
CA ALA A 65 -10.45 11.36 -10.96
C ALA A 65 -11.33 10.51 -11.89
N THR A 66 -10.86 10.24 -13.11
CA THR A 66 -11.54 9.41 -14.09
C THR A 66 -11.74 7.97 -13.56
N THR A 67 -10.70 7.40 -12.93
CA THR A 67 -10.75 6.04 -12.38
C THR A 67 -11.73 5.93 -11.20
N ILE A 68 -11.69 6.88 -10.28
CA ILE A 68 -12.61 6.88 -9.12
C ILE A 68 -14.07 7.06 -9.56
N GLU A 69 -14.34 7.90 -10.56
CA GLU A 69 -15.70 8.03 -11.09
C GLU A 69 -16.19 6.73 -11.76
N ALA A 70 -15.32 6.03 -12.49
CA ALA A 70 -15.65 4.71 -13.05
C ALA A 70 -15.92 3.67 -11.94
N ILE A 71 -15.15 3.67 -10.87
CA ILE A 71 -15.37 2.79 -9.69
C ILE A 71 -16.71 3.12 -9.04
N LYS A 72 -17.00 4.41 -8.82
CA LYS A 72 -18.29 4.86 -8.27
C LYS A 72 -19.46 4.46 -9.14
N HIS A 73 -19.35 4.63 -10.46
CA HIS A 73 -20.40 4.23 -11.40
C HIS A 73 -20.70 2.73 -11.30
N HIS A 74 -19.65 1.90 -11.12
CA HIS A 74 -19.81 0.44 -11.07
C HIS A 74 -20.28 -0.07 -9.69
N TYR A 75 -19.73 0.48 -8.59
CA TYR A 75 -19.96 -0.05 -7.24
C TYR A 75 -20.82 0.85 -6.35
N GLY A 76 -21.02 2.11 -6.71
CA GLY A 76 -21.82 3.09 -5.98
C GLY A 76 -21.08 3.80 -4.84
N HIS A 77 -20.18 3.11 -4.13
CA HIS A 77 -19.45 3.62 -2.97
C HIS A 77 -18.10 2.94 -2.78
N ILE A 78 -17.31 3.40 -1.81
CA ILE A 78 -16.03 2.82 -1.42
C ILE A 78 -16.01 2.62 0.10
N ASP A 79 -15.78 1.38 0.57
CA ASP A 79 -15.65 1.09 1.99
C ASP A 79 -14.20 1.07 2.48
N THR A 80 -13.28 0.64 1.63
CA THR A 80 -11.86 0.56 1.99
C THR A 80 -10.99 1.02 0.83
N LEU A 81 -10.12 1.99 1.11
CA LEU A 81 -9.04 2.39 0.20
C LEU A 81 -7.70 1.90 0.74
N VAL A 82 -6.97 1.12 -0.07
CA VAL A 82 -5.61 0.68 0.24
C VAL A 82 -4.63 1.36 -0.70
N ASN A 83 -3.85 2.31 -0.18
CA ASN A 83 -2.76 2.97 -0.86
C ASN A 83 -1.48 2.12 -0.73
N ASN A 84 -1.31 1.16 -1.64
CA ASN A 84 -0.17 0.25 -1.67
C ASN A 84 0.79 0.54 -2.83
N ALA A 85 0.32 1.16 -3.92
CA ALA A 85 1.17 1.43 -5.07
C ALA A 85 2.45 2.19 -4.69
N GLY A 86 3.57 1.77 -5.25
CA GLY A 86 4.84 2.42 -5.04
C GLY A 86 5.89 2.01 -6.07
N VAL A 87 6.84 2.90 -6.28
CA VAL A 87 8.04 2.67 -7.09
C VAL A 87 9.27 2.88 -6.23
N HIS A 88 10.34 2.18 -6.56
CA HIS A 88 11.65 2.33 -5.95
C HIS A 88 12.65 2.78 -7.00
N ARG A 89 13.47 3.77 -6.64
CA ARG A 89 14.65 4.20 -7.41
C ARG A 89 15.81 4.32 -6.42
N GLY A 90 16.66 3.32 -6.43
CA GLY A 90 17.83 3.26 -5.57
C GLY A 90 18.99 4.10 -6.12
N GLY A 91 19.80 4.64 -5.21
CA GLY A 91 21.02 5.36 -5.53
C GLY A 91 21.51 6.20 -4.36
N LYS A 92 22.83 6.25 -4.14
CA LYS A 92 23.42 7.16 -3.16
C LYS A 92 23.04 8.59 -3.52
N VAL A 93 22.80 9.46 -2.51
CA VAL A 93 22.24 10.79 -2.70
C VAL A 93 22.98 11.66 -3.74
N HIS A 94 24.30 11.53 -3.83
CA HIS A 94 25.11 12.27 -4.82
C HIS A 94 24.97 11.75 -6.28
N ARG A 95 24.24 10.64 -6.48
CA ARG A 95 23.93 10.04 -7.80
C ARG A 95 22.43 9.97 -8.07
N LEU A 96 21.61 10.33 -7.08
CA LEU A 96 20.18 10.37 -7.25
C LEU A 96 19.81 11.56 -8.14
N THR A 97 19.12 11.30 -9.24
CA THR A 97 18.67 12.37 -10.14
C THR A 97 17.37 13.00 -9.63
N ASP A 98 17.11 14.25 -10.05
CA ASP A 98 15.88 14.95 -9.69
C ASP A 98 14.64 14.23 -10.22
N GLU A 99 14.72 13.63 -11.41
CA GLU A 99 13.63 12.86 -12.01
C GLU A 99 13.29 11.63 -11.17
N ALA A 100 14.31 10.89 -10.72
CA ALA A 100 14.12 9.72 -9.87
C ALA A 100 13.54 10.10 -8.50
N TRP A 101 14.02 11.20 -7.92
CA TRP A 101 13.47 11.77 -6.69
C TRP A 101 11.99 12.14 -6.85
N HIS A 102 11.67 12.92 -7.88
CA HIS A 102 10.30 13.39 -8.14
C HIS A 102 9.36 12.23 -8.47
N GLU A 103 9.80 11.25 -9.31
CA GLU A 103 8.97 10.08 -9.61
C GLU A 103 8.58 9.31 -8.35
N VAL A 104 9.54 9.06 -7.46
CA VAL A 104 9.27 8.31 -6.23
C VAL A 104 8.31 9.06 -5.32
N LEU A 105 8.51 10.35 -5.08
CA LEU A 105 7.59 11.15 -4.27
C LEU A 105 6.21 11.27 -4.91
N GLN A 106 6.16 11.48 -6.23
CA GLN A 106 4.92 11.63 -6.99
C GLN A 106 4.06 10.37 -6.91
N VAL A 107 4.64 9.20 -7.07
CA VAL A 107 3.88 7.95 -7.01
C VAL A 107 3.56 7.56 -5.56
N ASN A 108 4.59 7.49 -4.69
CA ASN A 108 4.44 6.85 -3.38
C ASN A 108 3.71 7.71 -2.36
N LEU A 109 3.82 9.03 -2.43
CA LEU A 109 3.25 9.96 -1.47
C LEU A 109 2.12 10.80 -2.08
N THR A 110 2.41 11.52 -3.16
CA THR A 110 1.40 12.37 -3.84
C THR A 110 0.28 11.50 -4.41
N GLY A 111 0.60 10.33 -4.97
CA GLY A 111 -0.39 9.38 -5.49
C GLY A 111 -1.33 8.86 -4.40
N ALA A 112 -0.83 8.54 -3.22
CA ALA A 112 -1.67 8.14 -2.08
C ALA A 112 -2.61 9.27 -1.64
N MET A 113 -2.13 10.51 -1.62
CA MET A 113 -2.94 11.71 -1.35
C MET A 113 -3.99 11.91 -2.44
N ASN A 114 -3.64 11.82 -3.72
CA ASN A 114 -4.58 11.96 -4.85
C ASN A 114 -5.71 10.93 -4.76
N MET A 115 -5.37 9.65 -4.56
CA MET A 115 -6.34 8.56 -4.40
C MET A 115 -7.27 8.81 -3.22
N THR A 116 -6.71 9.20 -2.06
CA THR A 116 -7.50 9.48 -0.86
C THR A 116 -8.46 10.65 -1.12
N ARG A 117 -7.96 11.77 -1.64
CA ARG A 117 -8.78 12.96 -1.95
C ARG A 117 -9.94 12.65 -2.88
N ALA A 118 -9.69 11.87 -3.94
CA ALA A 118 -10.73 11.52 -4.91
C ALA A 118 -11.73 10.48 -4.36
N ALA A 119 -11.29 9.55 -3.52
CA ALA A 119 -12.14 8.50 -2.95
C ALA A 119 -13.07 9.02 -1.84
N LEU A 120 -12.61 9.98 -1.02
CA LEU A 120 -13.32 10.46 0.17
C LEU A 120 -14.79 10.89 -0.04
N PRO A 121 -15.18 11.56 -1.15
CA PRO A 121 -16.58 11.91 -1.41
C PRO A 121 -17.51 10.68 -1.55
N ASN A 122 -16.94 9.51 -1.83
CA ASN A 122 -17.66 8.25 -2.02
C ASN A 122 -17.50 7.27 -0.83
N MET A 123 -16.93 7.75 0.30
CA MET A 123 -16.71 6.98 1.52
C MET A 123 -17.66 7.43 2.61
N ALA A 124 -18.35 6.49 3.24
CA ALA A 124 -19.30 6.74 4.32
C ALA A 124 -18.72 6.38 5.69
N ALA A 125 -19.47 6.65 6.77
CA ALA A 125 -19.12 6.23 8.12
C ALA A 125 -18.85 4.71 8.18
N GLY A 126 -17.76 4.34 8.84
CA GLY A 126 -17.30 2.97 8.91
C GLY A 126 -16.38 2.55 7.76
N SER A 127 -16.01 3.46 6.86
CA SER A 127 -14.96 3.23 5.85
C SER A 127 -13.55 3.32 6.46
N ALA A 128 -12.56 2.83 5.73
CA ALA A 128 -11.17 2.83 6.15
C ALA A 128 -10.21 3.22 5.02
N VAL A 129 -9.19 4.00 5.37
CA VAL A 129 -8.00 4.23 4.54
C VAL A 129 -6.82 3.49 5.17
N VAL A 130 -6.15 2.63 4.39
CA VAL A 130 -4.94 1.93 4.82
C VAL A 130 -3.80 2.30 3.88
N ASN A 131 -2.81 2.98 4.41
CA ASN A 131 -1.57 3.26 3.68
C ASN A 131 -0.56 2.13 3.91
N VAL A 132 0.18 1.73 2.89
CA VAL A 132 1.25 0.73 3.00
C VAL A 132 2.59 1.45 2.94
N GLY A 133 3.24 1.53 4.10
CA GLY A 133 4.54 2.11 4.31
C GLY A 133 5.68 1.17 3.97
N ALA A 134 6.79 1.35 4.68
CA ALA A 134 7.93 0.42 4.74
C ALA A 134 8.84 0.78 5.91
N VAL A 135 9.55 -0.19 6.46
CA VAL A 135 10.52 0.02 7.56
C VAL A 135 11.58 1.07 7.25
N VAL A 136 11.96 1.23 5.98
CA VAL A 136 12.96 2.22 5.56
C VAL A 136 12.52 3.67 5.80
N GLY A 137 11.23 3.93 5.90
CA GLY A 137 10.70 5.24 6.29
C GLY A 137 10.91 5.57 7.78
N PHE A 138 11.25 4.60 8.60
CA PHE A 138 11.49 4.74 10.05
C PHE A 138 12.95 4.50 10.43
N ARG A 139 13.67 3.64 9.70
CA ARG A 139 15.04 3.24 10.02
C ARG A 139 16.07 3.83 9.06
N GLY A 140 15.68 4.15 7.84
CA GLY A 140 16.58 4.51 6.74
C GLY A 140 17.34 3.32 6.18
N PHE A 141 17.82 3.48 4.96
CA PHE A 141 18.72 2.53 4.30
C PHE A 141 19.63 3.29 3.33
N PRO A 142 20.93 2.97 3.25
CA PRO A 142 21.85 3.63 2.33
C PRO A 142 21.41 3.44 0.87
N GLY A 143 21.20 4.54 0.15
CA GLY A 143 20.75 4.52 -1.23
C GLY A 143 19.23 4.66 -1.44
N ASP A 144 18.45 4.76 -0.37
CA ASP A 144 16.98 4.83 -0.43
C ASP A 144 16.43 6.21 -0.08
N ALA A 145 17.19 7.29 -0.25
CA ALA A 145 16.79 8.63 0.20
C ALA A 145 15.37 9.03 -0.27
N ALA A 146 15.06 8.90 -1.57
CA ALA A 146 13.76 9.23 -2.10
C ALA A 146 12.66 8.28 -1.58
N TYR A 147 12.93 6.98 -1.60
CA TYR A 147 11.99 5.96 -1.17
C TYR A 147 11.69 6.08 0.34
N ALA A 148 12.71 6.18 1.17
CA ALA A 148 12.58 6.39 2.60
C ALA A 148 11.79 7.67 2.92
N SER A 149 12.11 8.79 2.27
CA SER A 149 11.38 10.04 2.43
C SER A 149 9.90 9.91 2.07
N SER A 150 9.58 9.23 0.95
CA SER A 150 8.21 9.00 0.53
C SER A 150 7.42 8.14 1.54
N LYS A 151 8.05 7.07 2.06
CA LYS A 151 7.43 6.15 3.02
C LYS A 151 7.32 6.76 4.42
N ALA A 152 8.26 7.60 4.84
CA ALA A 152 8.16 8.41 6.05
C ALA A 152 7.02 9.44 5.95
N GLY A 153 6.87 10.10 4.80
CA GLY A 153 5.78 11.05 4.51
C GLY A 153 4.40 10.45 4.67
N LEU A 154 4.21 9.15 4.36
CA LEU A 154 2.94 8.46 4.58
C LEU A 154 2.54 8.39 6.05
N SER A 155 3.50 8.38 7.00
CA SER A 155 3.20 8.45 8.43
C SER A 155 2.55 9.79 8.81
N GLY A 156 3.10 10.90 8.31
CA GLY A 156 2.52 12.24 8.50
C GLY A 156 1.14 12.35 7.87
N LEU A 157 0.99 11.93 6.61
CA LEU A 157 -0.29 11.89 5.90
C LEU A 157 -1.33 11.08 6.66
N THR A 158 -0.98 9.88 7.13
CA THR A 158 -1.89 9.01 7.88
C THR A 158 -2.39 9.66 9.16
N LYS A 159 -1.52 10.30 9.94
CA LYS A 159 -1.89 10.97 11.19
C LYS A 159 -2.81 12.18 10.94
N ALA A 160 -2.53 12.97 9.91
CA ALA A 160 -3.38 14.09 9.51
C ALA A 160 -4.78 13.59 9.12
N LEU A 161 -4.85 12.58 8.23
CA LEU A 161 -6.10 11.97 7.80
C LEU A 161 -6.88 11.35 8.97
N ALA A 162 -6.21 10.73 9.94
CA ALA A 162 -6.86 10.12 11.09
C ALA A 162 -7.66 11.15 11.91
N ILE A 163 -7.12 12.34 12.12
CA ILE A 163 -7.78 13.43 12.85
C ILE A 163 -8.87 14.09 11.98
N GLU A 164 -8.58 14.34 10.72
CA GLU A 164 -9.51 14.99 9.78
C GLU A 164 -10.77 14.14 9.53
N LEU A 165 -10.60 12.81 9.44
CA LEU A 165 -11.67 11.89 9.07
C LEU A 165 -12.42 11.29 10.26
N ALA A 166 -11.89 11.40 11.49
CA ALA A 166 -12.52 10.88 12.70
C ALA A 166 -13.96 11.40 12.92
N PRO A 167 -14.29 12.71 12.69
CA PRO A 167 -15.66 13.20 12.78
C PRO A 167 -16.63 12.54 11.81
N LYS A 168 -16.12 11.97 10.71
CA LYS A 168 -16.90 11.21 9.71
C LYS A 168 -16.95 9.71 10.02
N SER A 169 -16.37 9.27 11.14
CA SER A 169 -16.21 7.85 11.48
C SER A 169 -15.49 7.03 10.42
N ILE A 170 -14.51 7.64 9.74
CA ILE A 170 -13.60 7.00 8.79
C ILE A 170 -12.23 6.86 9.46
N THR A 171 -11.65 5.67 9.45
CA THR A 171 -10.32 5.42 10.03
C THR A 171 -9.22 5.58 8.98
N ALA A 172 -8.02 6.01 9.41
CA ALA A 172 -6.83 6.05 8.56
C ALA A 172 -5.63 5.48 9.33
N ASN A 173 -5.00 4.42 8.80
CA ASN A 173 -3.88 3.74 9.44
C ASN A 173 -2.76 3.42 8.46
N LEU A 174 -1.56 3.19 8.97
CA LEU A 174 -0.36 2.84 8.22
C LEU A 174 0.11 1.43 8.62
N VAL A 175 0.16 0.51 7.67
CA VAL A 175 0.87 -0.77 7.83
C VAL A 175 2.29 -0.59 7.33
N VAL A 176 3.27 -1.07 8.11
CA VAL A 176 4.70 -0.87 7.85
C VAL A 176 5.38 -2.22 7.64
N PRO A 177 5.42 -2.72 6.39
CA PRO A 177 6.11 -3.96 6.07
C PRO A 177 7.62 -3.88 6.30
N GLY A 178 8.20 -5.00 6.72
CA GLY A 178 9.63 -5.24 6.67
C GLY A 178 10.12 -5.65 5.29
N LEU A 179 11.04 -6.60 5.25
CA LEU A 179 11.52 -7.22 4.02
C LEU A 179 10.54 -8.33 3.62
N VAL A 180 9.98 -8.20 2.43
CA VAL A 180 8.98 -9.11 1.87
C VAL A 180 9.54 -9.76 0.61
N MET A 181 9.36 -11.07 0.46
CA MET A 181 9.74 -11.77 -0.75
C MET A 181 8.76 -11.41 -1.87
N THR A 182 9.25 -10.65 -2.85
CA THR A 182 8.49 -10.18 -4.00
C THR A 182 9.36 -10.32 -5.26
N GLU A 183 8.80 -10.10 -6.44
CA GLU A 183 9.58 -10.04 -7.68
C GLU A 183 10.74 -9.02 -7.58
N MET A 184 10.60 -7.94 -6.83
CA MET A 184 11.64 -6.93 -6.64
C MET A 184 12.84 -7.46 -5.84
N THR A 185 12.60 -8.33 -4.86
CA THR A 185 13.65 -8.90 -4.00
C THR A 185 14.23 -10.19 -4.58
N SER A 186 13.52 -10.88 -5.49
CA SER A 186 14.00 -12.11 -6.12
C SER A 186 15.18 -11.89 -7.09
N GLU A 187 15.42 -10.65 -7.51
CA GLU A 187 16.58 -10.27 -8.36
C GLU A 187 17.89 -10.08 -7.54
N LEU A 188 17.82 -10.12 -6.22
CA LEU A 188 18.99 -9.98 -5.35
C LEU A 188 19.83 -11.26 -5.38
N SER A 189 21.17 -11.09 -5.24
CA SER A 189 22.05 -12.24 -5.13
C SER A 189 21.81 -13.00 -3.80
N GLU A 190 22.08 -14.32 -3.79
CA GLU A 190 21.95 -15.15 -2.59
C GLU A 190 22.70 -14.56 -1.38
N VAL A 191 23.92 -14.04 -1.61
CA VAL A 191 24.72 -13.38 -0.58
C VAL A 191 24.03 -12.13 -0.02
N ALA A 192 23.36 -11.34 -0.87
CA ALA A 192 22.62 -10.17 -0.43
C ALA A 192 21.37 -10.58 0.37
N LEU A 193 20.64 -11.58 -0.11
CA LEU A 193 19.47 -12.15 0.59
C LEU A 193 19.85 -12.70 1.95
N GLU A 194 20.95 -13.45 2.05
CA GLU A 194 21.43 -13.98 3.32
C GLU A 194 21.79 -12.88 4.31
N LYS A 195 22.57 -11.88 3.88
CA LYS A 195 22.94 -10.71 4.72
C LYS A 195 21.69 -9.94 5.21
N MET A 196 20.70 -9.76 4.35
CA MET A 196 19.45 -9.10 4.73
C MET A 196 18.64 -9.95 5.70
N THR A 197 18.56 -11.26 5.47
CA THR A 197 17.89 -12.22 6.36
C THR A 197 18.50 -12.21 7.76
N GLN A 198 19.83 -12.13 7.86
CA GLN A 198 20.53 -12.05 9.15
C GLN A 198 20.21 -10.77 9.96
N GLN A 199 19.73 -9.71 9.32
CA GLN A 199 19.30 -8.49 10.00
C GLN A 199 17.89 -8.59 10.58
N ILE A 200 17.08 -9.55 10.11
CA ILE A 200 15.71 -9.75 10.57
C ILE A 200 15.74 -10.65 11.82
N PRO A 201 15.19 -10.23 12.97
CA PRO A 201 15.13 -11.09 14.15
C PRO A 201 14.46 -12.44 13.90
N LEU A 202 13.36 -12.49 13.11
CA LEU A 202 12.72 -13.76 12.72
C LEU A 202 13.49 -14.57 11.67
N ARG A 203 14.66 -14.10 11.18
CA ARG A 203 15.56 -14.80 10.26
C ARG A 203 14.92 -15.26 8.95
N ARG A 204 13.89 -14.57 8.49
CA ARG A 204 13.27 -14.78 7.18
C ARG A 204 12.62 -13.52 6.65
N PHE A 205 12.44 -13.45 5.35
CA PHE A 205 11.55 -12.50 4.71
C PHE A 205 10.09 -12.89 5.01
N ALA A 206 9.20 -11.91 5.03
CA ALA A 206 7.78 -12.16 5.04
C ALA A 206 7.28 -12.62 3.66
N GLU A 207 6.20 -13.36 3.64
CA GLU A 207 5.39 -13.56 2.43
C GLU A 207 4.45 -12.37 2.24
N ASP A 208 4.08 -12.05 1.01
CA ASP A 208 3.15 -10.97 0.68
C ASP A 208 1.77 -11.17 1.34
N LYS A 209 1.33 -12.43 1.49
CA LYS A 209 0.10 -12.81 2.19
C LYS A 209 0.12 -12.42 3.66
N GLU A 210 1.25 -12.54 4.36
CA GLU A 210 1.35 -12.16 5.79
C GLU A 210 1.10 -10.65 5.97
N ILE A 211 1.59 -9.83 5.03
CA ILE A 211 1.30 -8.39 5.03
C ILE A 211 -0.18 -8.12 4.68
N ALA A 212 -0.71 -8.83 3.69
CA ALA A 212 -2.09 -8.68 3.24
C ALA A 212 -3.12 -8.98 4.35
N GLU A 213 -2.89 -10.02 5.15
CA GLU A 213 -3.74 -10.39 6.28
C GLU A 213 -3.77 -9.28 7.35
N VAL A 214 -2.62 -8.64 7.63
CA VAL A 214 -2.58 -7.49 8.57
C VAL A 214 -3.27 -6.27 7.98
N VAL A 215 -3.08 -5.95 6.69
CA VAL A 215 -3.81 -4.87 6.02
C VAL A 215 -5.32 -5.10 6.11
N TYR A 216 -5.77 -6.33 5.88
CA TYR A 216 -7.17 -6.71 6.01
C TYR A 216 -7.69 -6.48 7.44
N TRP A 217 -6.97 -6.97 8.45
CA TRP A 217 -7.33 -6.78 9.86
C TRP A 217 -7.39 -5.30 10.25
N VAL A 218 -6.39 -4.50 9.84
CA VAL A 218 -6.33 -3.05 10.10
C VAL A 218 -7.56 -2.34 9.50
N ALA A 219 -7.94 -2.69 8.27
CA ALA A 219 -9.10 -2.11 7.60
C ALA A 219 -10.44 -2.45 8.29
N GLN A 220 -10.51 -3.57 9.02
CA GLN A 220 -11.69 -3.97 9.79
C GLN A 220 -11.76 -3.36 11.20
N SER A 221 -10.63 -2.81 11.69
CA SER A 221 -10.53 -2.28 13.06
C SER A 221 -11.26 -0.93 13.18
N ARG A 222 -12.29 -0.88 14.05
CA ARG A 222 -13.20 0.27 14.15
C ARG A 222 -12.76 1.34 15.15
N TYR A 223 -11.84 1.00 16.04
CA TYR A 223 -11.33 1.91 17.10
C TYR A 223 -9.85 2.24 16.92
N MET A 224 -9.23 1.84 15.79
CA MET A 224 -7.85 2.14 15.48
C MET A 224 -7.80 3.18 14.35
N THR A 225 -7.23 4.36 14.65
CA THR A 225 -6.96 5.40 13.66
C THR A 225 -5.69 6.14 14.03
N GLY A 226 -4.89 6.53 13.02
CA GLY A 226 -3.58 7.17 13.19
C GLY A 226 -2.45 6.20 13.59
N ALA A 227 -2.71 4.90 13.65
CA ALA A 227 -1.73 3.91 14.05
C ALA A 227 -0.70 3.64 12.93
N CYS A 228 0.55 3.38 13.35
CA CYS A 228 1.58 2.77 12.53
C CYS A 228 1.77 1.34 13.03
N VAL A 229 1.49 0.36 12.18
CA VAL A 229 1.48 -1.07 12.53
C VAL A 229 2.65 -1.78 11.83
N PRO A 230 3.79 -2.02 12.52
CA PRO A 230 4.91 -2.76 11.96
C PRO A 230 4.55 -4.24 11.71
N VAL A 231 4.95 -4.76 10.54
CA VAL A 231 4.86 -6.17 10.16
C VAL A 231 6.22 -6.51 9.54
N ASP A 232 7.25 -6.60 10.38
CA ASP A 232 8.64 -6.44 9.93
C ASP A 232 9.61 -7.50 10.48
N GLY A 233 9.09 -8.55 11.10
CA GLY A 233 9.92 -9.60 11.70
C GLY A 233 10.84 -9.11 12.83
N GLY A 234 10.54 -7.95 13.41
CA GLY A 234 11.29 -7.33 14.50
C GLY A 234 12.36 -6.33 14.05
N LEU A 235 12.42 -5.97 12.76
CA LEU A 235 13.46 -5.07 12.22
C LEU A 235 13.50 -3.69 12.91
N LEU A 236 12.36 -3.11 13.25
CA LEU A 236 12.29 -1.81 13.93
C LEU A 236 12.57 -1.91 15.42
N SER A 237 12.46 -3.09 16.02
CA SER A 237 12.69 -3.34 17.44
C SER A 237 14.14 -3.76 17.74
N SER A 238 14.94 -4.09 16.72
CA SER A 238 16.33 -4.54 16.89
C SER A 238 17.33 -3.42 16.78
N PHE A 239 18.37 -3.46 17.60
CA PHE A 239 19.54 -2.56 17.53
C PHE A 239 20.56 -2.98 16.44
N GLY A 240 20.20 -3.95 15.57
CA GLY A 240 21.07 -4.41 14.49
C GLY A 240 22.12 -5.45 14.91
N VAL A 241 22.06 -5.92 16.14
CA VAL A 241 22.91 -7.00 16.66
C VAL A 241 22.02 -8.09 17.22
N VAL A 242 21.88 -9.17 16.49
CA VAL A 242 21.37 -10.44 17.00
C VAL A 242 22.35 -11.53 16.59
#